data_6331e57e64c8a8f540fc5b0fac95e35e
#
_entry.id   6331e57e64c8a8f540fc5b0fac95e35e
#
_cell.length_a   1.000
_cell.length_b   1.000
_cell.length_c   1.000
_cell.angle_alpha   90.00
_cell.angle_beta   90.00
_cell.angle_gamma   90.00
#
_symmetry.space_group_name_H-M   'P 1'
#
loop_
_entity.id
_entity.type
_entity.pdbx_description
1 polymer ?
#
loop_
_entity_poly.entity_id
_entity_poly.type
_entity_poly.pdbx_seq_one_letter_code
_entity_poly.pdbx_strand_id
1 'polypeptide(L)' 'MFSIDDVVVATKGIDLGEMIVTGVSGGGFYVHVKVDGMALTYPTKDLKKA' A
#
# COMPACT_ATOMS: atom_id res chain seq x y z
N MET A 1 5.51 9.31 -4.65
CA MET A 1 5.10 8.10 -5.38
C MET A 1 5.67 6.88 -4.68
N PHE A 2 4.92 5.80 -4.63
CA PHE A 2 5.37 4.57 -4.01
C PHE A 2 6.08 3.68 -5.01
N SER A 3 7.02 2.90 -4.52
CA SER A 3 7.79 1.96 -5.34
C SER A 3 7.67 0.56 -4.75
N ILE A 4 7.92 -0.45 -5.58
CA ILE A 4 7.95 -1.83 -5.12
C ILE A 4 8.97 -1.95 -3.98
N ASP A 5 8.61 -2.71 -2.95
CA ASP A 5 9.37 -2.93 -1.72
C ASP A 5 9.32 -1.76 -0.73
N ASP A 6 8.62 -0.67 -1.04
CA ASP A 6 8.40 0.37 -0.04
C ASP A 6 7.55 -0.18 1.11
N VAL A 7 7.85 0.27 2.32
CA VAL A 7 7.06 -0.04 3.50
C VAL A 7 6.08 1.10 3.73
N VAL A 8 4.79 0.77 3.79
CA VAL A 8 3.73 1.77 3.90
C VAL A 8 2.75 1.38 4.99
N VAL A 9 1.97 2.36 5.44
CA VAL A 9 0.87 2.14 6.39
C VAL A 9 -0.39 2.80 5.85
N ALA A 10 -1.54 2.25 6.22
CA ALA A 10 -2.83 2.83 5.84
C ALA A 10 -3.12 4.07 6.69
N THR A 11 -3.64 5.11 6.04
CA THR A 11 -4.03 6.34 6.71
C THR A 11 -5.53 6.39 7.00
N LYS A 12 -6.30 5.47 6.42
CA LYS A 12 -7.74 5.36 6.61
C LYS A 12 -8.14 3.91 6.77
N GLY A 13 -9.25 3.69 7.46
CA GLY A 13 -9.78 2.36 7.66
C GLY A 13 -9.03 1.60 8.74
N ILE A 14 -8.99 0.27 8.60
CA ILE A 14 -8.34 -0.58 9.58
C ILE A 14 -6.83 -0.48 9.43
N ASP A 15 -6.14 -0.23 10.52
CA ASP A 15 -4.68 -0.17 10.54
C ASP A 15 -4.14 -1.60 10.68
N LEU A 16 -3.60 -2.12 9.60
CA LEU A 16 -3.00 -3.46 9.56
C LEU A 16 -1.50 -3.42 9.87
N GLY A 17 -0.97 -2.26 10.23
CA GLY A 17 0.46 -2.10 10.46
C GLY A 17 1.22 -1.88 9.16
N GLU A 18 2.51 -2.22 9.18
CA GLU A 18 3.37 -2.02 8.02
C GLU A 18 3.06 -3.03 6.93
N MET A 19 2.96 -2.54 5.70
CA MET A 19 2.69 -3.34 4.52
C MET A 19 3.77 -3.09 3.48
N ILE A 20 4.01 -4.07 2.62
CA ILE A 20 5.03 -3.98 1.58
C ILE A 20 4.35 -3.74 0.24
N VAL A 21 4.80 -2.74 -0.49
CA VAL A 21 4.29 -2.45 -1.84
C VAL A 21 4.78 -3.52 -2.80
N THR A 22 3.85 -4.14 -3.53
CA THR A 22 4.17 -5.16 -4.52
C THR A 22 3.94 -4.66 -5.95
N GLY A 23 3.22 -3.56 -6.12
CA GLY A 23 2.98 -3.01 -7.44
C GLY A 23 2.16 -1.74 -7.37
N VAL A 24 2.08 -1.05 -8.50
CA VAL A 24 1.30 0.18 -8.64
C VAL A 24 0.53 0.08 -9.95
N SER A 25 -0.71 0.54 -9.99
CA SER A 25 -1.53 0.50 -11.19
C SER A 25 -2.37 1.76 -11.32
N GLY A 26 -3.11 1.86 -12.44
CA GLY A 26 -3.97 3.01 -12.67
C GLY A 26 -3.21 4.32 -12.80
N GLY A 27 -1.99 4.30 -13.35
CA GLY A 27 -1.20 5.52 -13.48
C GLY A 27 -0.73 6.08 -12.15
N GLY A 28 -0.68 5.25 -11.10
CA GLY A 28 -0.27 5.66 -9.78
C GLY A 28 -1.42 5.93 -8.83
N PHE A 29 -2.66 5.71 -9.26
CA PHE A 29 -3.82 5.93 -8.39
C PHE A 29 -4.04 4.79 -7.38
N TYR A 30 -3.57 3.58 -7.70
CA TYR A 30 -3.76 2.41 -6.85
C TYR A 30 -2.42 1.76 -6.54
N VAL A 31 -2.28 1.31 -5.30
CA VAL A 31 -1.07 0.65 -4.83
C VAL A 31 -1.45 -0.73 -4.31
N HIS A 32 -0.75 -1.74 -4.82
CA HIS A 32 -0.94 -3.12 -4.37
C HIS A 32 0.08 -3.39 -3.27
N VAL A 33 -0.40 -3.97 -2.16
CA VAL A 33 0.44 -4.23 -1.00
C VAL A 33 0.23 -5.66 -0.52
N LYS A 34 1.16 -6.12 0.30
CA LYS A 34 1.07 -7.45 0.92
C LYS A 34 1.33 -7.31 2.41
N VAL A 35 0.50 -7.97 3.20
CA VAL A 35 0.63 -8.01 4.66
C VAL A 35 0.10 -9.36 5.14
N ASP A 36 0.87 -10.04 5.97
CA ASP A 36 0.49 -11.34 6.55
C ASP A 36 0.00 -12.36 5.52
N GLY A 37 0.64 -12.38 4.35
CA GLY A 37 0.26 -13.30 3.27
C GLY A 37 -0.97 -12.87 2.48
N MET A 38 -1.57 -11.73 2.80
CA MET A 38 -2.73 -11.20 2.09
C MET A 38 -2.30 -10.13 1.09
N ALA A 39 -2.89 -10.17 -0.11
CA ALA A 39 -2.67 -9.14 -1.12
C ALA A 39 -3.86 -8.18 -1.10
N LEU A 40 -3.58 -6.90 -0.95
CA LEU A 40 -4.60 -5.86 -0.85
C LEU A 40 -4.29 -4.75 -1.84
N THR A 41 -5.30 -3.96 -2.19
CA THR A 41 -5.15 -2.80 -3.07
C THR A 41 -5.75 -1.59 -2.36
N TYR A 42 -4.99 -0.50 -2.32
CA TYR A 42 -5.41 0.76 -1.71
C TYR A 42 -5.32 1.89 -2.71
N PRO A 43 -6.20 2.90 -2.60
CA PRO A 43 -5.94 4.18 -3.27
C PRO A 43 -4.65 4.79 -2.73
N THR A 44 -3.84 5.35 -3.61
CA THR A 44 -2.55 5.95 -3.21
C THR A 44 -2.70 6.96 -2.08
N LYS A 45 -3.78 7.74 -2.11
CA LYS A 45 -4.04 8.78 -1.11
C LYS A 45 -4.30 8.23 0.29
N ASP A 46 -4.62 6.95 0.40
CA ASP A 46 -4.93 6.31 1.68
C ASP A 46 -3.72 5.61 2.30
N LEU A 47 -2.53 5.81 1.73
CA LEU A 47 -1.29 5.24 2.21
C LEU A 47 -0.25 6.33 2.45
N LYS A 48 0.68 6.04 3.36
CA LYS A 48 1.86 6.86 3.54
C LYS A 48 3.06 5.96 3.82
N LYS A 49 4.25 6.46 3.58
CA LYS A 49 5.46 5.71 3.92
C LYS A 49 5.58 5.57 5.43
N ALA A 50 5.96 4.38 5.83
CA ALA A 50 6.13 4.08 7.25
C ALA A 50 7.35 4.79 7.84
#